data_bde3c58662dc4e2dbe2adde530f546ae
#
_entry.id   bde3c58662dc4e2dbe2adde530f546ae
#
_cell.length_a   1.000
_cell.length_b   1.000
_cell.length_c   1.000
_cell.angle_alpha   90.00
_cell.angle_beta   90.00
_cell.angle_gamma   90.00
#
_symmetry.space_group_name_H-M   'P 1'
#
loop_
_entity.id
_entity.type
_entity.pdbx_description
1 polymer ?
#
loop_
_entity_poly.entity_id
_entity_poly.type
_entity_poly.pdbx_seq_one_letter_code
_entity_poly.pdbx_strand_id
1 'polypeptide(L)'
;MANKLHTKVTTLAATLSLIPALAMAGVPKDLPYPAAGDLTADQIIDQVYFVNHFYAYKNFAIVEDGGEVTVLISKAEGKTPTTNTLERYLNNDYTDSPIKAMDLAIFRSGKLDGTGMLITDYEDDAKSQSYMIWLPALRKIRRFAQPAQDDAWGGTDFTFGDVVLRKPFNETHELLGKETFNDCLGAIDIPDNERNRWTKTLPAASCNPKGKEVYKLKSTTKFDNWWYDYRISYVDTKSFADYRTLYYKDGQLIKIIDRDWGLVNTEKEGDPRALFWKYWYGIDLRTGQESWAVIPRKVVEYDTDQSNAFWTEQTLRKIKR
;
A
#
# COMPACT_ATOMS: atom_id res chain seq x y z
N MET A 1 -5.44 75.04 45.10
CA MET A 1 -6.17 73.79 45.10
C MET A 1 -5.85 73.06 43.77
N ALA A 2 -4.95 72.07 43.78
CA ALA A 2 -4.51 71.40 42.59
C ALA A 2 -5.07 69.98 42.63
N ASN A 3 -5.96 69.66 41.66
CA ASN A 3 -6.55 68.35 41.50
C ASN A 3 -5.60 67.43 40.65
N LYS A 4 -5.04 66.42 41.28
CA LYS A 4 -4.28 65.41 40.58
C LYS A 4 -5.22 64.34 40.00
N LEU A 5 -5.30 64.25 38.67
CA LEU A 5 -5.96 63.16 37.91
C LEU A 5 -5.04 61.96 37.90
N HIS A 6 -5.44 60.81 38.48
CA HIS A 6 -4.74 59.57 38.40
C HIS A 6 -5.31 58.73 37.20
N THR A 7 -4.55 58.66 36.14
CA THR A 7 -4.87 57.79 34.99
C THR A 7 -4.44 56.37 35.34
N LYS A 8 -5.42 55.48 35.47
CA LYS A 8 -5.15 54.02 35.61
C LYS A 8 -4.87 53.46 34.22
N VAL A 9 -3.64 52.99 33.98
CA VAL A 9 -3.25 52.23 32.83
C VAL A 9 -3.60 50.75 33.09
N THR A 10 -4.59 50.24 32.38
CA THR A 10 -4.95 48.82 32.42
C THR A 10 -4.13 48.09 31.37
N THR A 11 -3.14 47.32 31.81
CA THR A 11 -2.33 46.47 30.94
C THR A 11 -3.13 45.22 30.57
N LEU A 12 -3.54 45.10 29.32
CA LEU A 12 -4.19 43.92 28.78
C LEU A 12 -3.09 42.91 28.46
N ALA A 13 -2.95 41.86 29.26
CA ALA A 13 -2.06 40.74 28.98
C ALA A 13 -2.72 39.85 27.94
N ALA A 14 -2.24 39.90 26.70
CA ALA A 14 -2.61 38.95 25.64
C ALA A 14 -1.93 37.60 25.93
N THR A 15 -2.67 36.64 26.42
CA THR A 15 -2.24 35.24 26.49
C THR A 15 -2.20 34.69 25.08
N LEU A 16 -1.02 34.60 24.48
CA LEU A 16 -0.77 33.79 23.28
C LEU A 16 -0.93 32.31 23.68
N SER A 17 -2.06 31.72 23.37
CA SER A 17 -2.21 30.27 23.41
C SER A 17 -1.36 29.69 22.28
N LEU A 18 -0.20 29.15 22.63
CA LEU A 18 0.53 28.20 21.75
C LEU A 18 -0.36 26.99 21.56
N ILE A 19 -1.03 26.91 20.41
CA ILE A 19 -1.60 25.67 19.91
C ILE A 19 -0.36 24.82 19.56
N PRO A 20 -0.11 23.67 20.23
CA PRO A 20 0.95 22.79 19.80
C PRO A 20 0.61 22.38 18.37
N ALA A 21 1.50 22.64 17.42
CA ALA A 21 1.46 21.97 16.14
C ALA A 21 1.53 20.46 16.46
N LEU A 22 0.41 19.76 16.35
CA LEU A 22 0.43 18.30 16.32
C LEU A 22 1.33 17.95 15.13
N ALA A 23 2.55 17.53 15.42
CA ALA A 23 3.36 16.80 14.46
C ALA A 23 2.46 15.68 13.97
N MET A 24 2.23 15.60 12.66
CA MET A 24 1.45 14.53 12.05
C MET A 24 2.30 13.27 12.19
N ALA A 25 2.15 12.60 13.33
CA ALA A 25 2.79 11.32 13.56
C ALA A 25 2.19 10.32 12.58
N GLY A 26 3.03 9.61 11.85
CA GLY A 26 2.59 8.54 10.99
C GLY A 26 1.96 7.40 11.77
N VAL A 27 1.37 6.45 11.05
CA VAL A 27 0.77 5.26 11.68
C VAL A 27 1.86 4.43 12.36
N PRO A 28 1.75 4.17 13.68
CA PRO A 28 2.75 3.40 14.41
C PRO A 28 2.69 1.90 14.04
N LYS A 29 3.84 1.23 14.11
CA LYS A 29 3.94 -0.21 13.82
C LYS A 29 3.26 -1.10 14.87
N ASP A 30 3.06 -0.57 16.07
CA ASP A 30 2.39 -1.21 17.20
C ASP A 30 0.95 -0.70 17.41
N LEU A 31 0.33 -0.16 16.34
CA LEU A 31 -1.05 0.35 16.39
C LEU A 31 -1.97 -0.70 17.02
N PRO A 32 -2.64 -0.40 18.16
CA PRO A 32 -3.51 -1.36 18.81
C PRO A 32 -4.74 -1.69 17.94
N TYR A 33 -5.24 -2.91 18.09
CA TYR A 33 -6.56 -3.23 17.55
C TYR A 33 -7.61 -2.34 18.24
N PRO A 34 -8.53 -1.71 17.52
CA PRO A 34 -9.45 -0.75 18.09
C PRO A 34 -10.41 -1.40 19.09
N ALA A 35 -10.74 -0.68 20.15
CA ALA A 35 -11.78 -1.09 21.08
C ALA A 35 -13.14 -1.16 20.37
N ALA A 36 -14.06 -1.97 20.91
CA ALA A 36 -15.43 -2.03 20.40
C ALA A 36 -16.10 -0.65 20.45
N GLY A 37 -16.77 -0.26 19.38
CA GLY A 37 -17.46 1.02 19.24
C GLY A 37 -17.44 1.55 17.82
N ASP A 38 -17.96 2.76 17.66
CA ASP A 38 -17.91 3.43 16.35
C ASP A 38 -16.56 4.09 16.15
N LEU A 39 -15.92 3.77 15.04
CA LEU A 39 -14.62 4.32 14.65
C LEU A 39 -14.80 5.57 13.79
N THR A 40 -13.89 6.53 13.94
CA THR A 40 -13.78 7.65 13.00
C THR A 40 -13.15 7.21 11.68
N ALA A 41 -13.32 8.00 10.63
CA ALA A 41 -12.72 7.75 9.33
C ALA A 41 -11.17 7.66 9.42
N ASP A 42 -10.54 8.52 10.23
CA ASP A 42 -9.09 8.53 10.42
C ASP A 42 -8.62 7.27 11.17
N GLN A 43 -9.36 6.82 12.18
CA GLN A 43 -9.04 5.54 12.84
C GLN A 43 -9.15 4.34 11.88
N ILE A 44 -10.14 4.33 11.00
CA ILE A 44 -10.30 3.26 10.01
C ILE A 44 -9.13 3.26 9.00
N ILE A 45 -8.76 4.42 8.46
CA ILE A 45 -7.66 4.48 7.48
C ILE A 45 -6.30 4.14 8.09
N ASP A 46 -6.06 4.47 9.35
CA ASP A 46 -4.85 4.06 10.07
C ASP A 46 -4.76 2.53 10.19
N GLN A 47 -5.88 1.85 10.46
CA GLN A 47 -5.94 0.38 10.47
C GLN A 47 -5.72 -0.20 9.06
N VAL A 48 -6.28 0.40 8.02
CA VAL A 48 -6.03 0.01 6.62
C VAL A 48 -4.55 0.14 6.28
N TYR A 49 -3.91 1.23 6.71
CA TYR A 49 -2.48 1.44 6.50
C TYR A 49 -1.65 0.36 7.22
N PHE A 50 -1.98 0.06 8.48
CA PHE A 50 -1.35 -0.99 9.27
C PHE A 50 -1.39 -2.35 8.54
N VAL A 51 -2.56 -2.74 8.02
CA VAL A 51 -2.75 -4.00 7.28
C VAL A 51 -1.94 -4.03 5.99
N ASN A 52 -2.00 -2.96 5.19
CA ASN A 52 -1.32 -2.89 3.89
C ASN A 52 0.21 -2.83 4.00
N HIS A 53 0.75 -2.43 5.17
CA HIS A 53 2.19 -2.39 5.45
C HIS A 53 2.68 -3.60 6.23
N PHE A 54 1.81 -4.60 6.44
CA PHE A 54 2.13 -5.84 7.16
C PHE A 54 2.72 -5.60 8.56
N TYR A 55 2.27 -4.55 9.25
CA TYR A 55 2.76 -4.22 10.60
C TYR A 55 2.39 -5.27 11.67
N ALA A 56 1.47 -6.20 11.34
CA ALA A 56 1.24 -7.38 12.16
C ALA A 56 2.47 -8.29 12.28
N TYR A 57 3.48 -8.12 11.42
CA TYR A 57 4.69 -8.93 11.34
C TYR A 57 5.94 -8.08 11.48
N LYS A 58 7.02 -8.66 12.02
CA LYS A 58 8.35 -8.04 12.00
C LYS A 58 8.92 -8.03 10.59
N ASN A 59 8.79 -9.18 9.90
CA ASN A 59 9.25 -9.37 8.54
C ASN A 59 8.16 -10.10 7.75
N PHE A 60 8.07 -9.77 6.49
CA PHE A 60 7.16 -10.42 5.56
C PHE A 60 7.87 -10.61 4.24
N ALA A 61 7.83 -11.82 3.68
CA ALA A 61 8.46 -12.14 2.42
C ALA A 61 7.49 -12.86 1.50
N ILE A 62 7.62 -12.59 0.21
CA ILE A 62 6.93 -13.24 -0.88
C ILE A 62 8.03 -13.76 -1.78
N VAL A 63 8.37 -15.05 -1.64
CA VAL A 63 9.52 -15.69 -2.28
C VAL A 63 9.11 -16.86 -3.17
N GLU A 64 9.92 -17.18 -4.18
CA GLU A 64 9.68 -18.37 -4.99
C GLU A 64 9.84 -19.64 -4.14
N ASP A 65 8.86 -20.55 -4.24
CA ASP A 65 8.91 -21.85 -3.59
C ASP A 65 8.39 -22.96 -4.51
N GLY A 66 9.28 -23.88 -4.88
CA GLY A 66 8.94 -25.08 -5.65
C GLY A 66 8.29 -24.80 -7.00
N GLY A 67 8.68 -23.72 -7.65
CA GLY A 67 8.17 -23.27 -8.95
C GLY A 67 6.93 -22.35 -8.87
N GLU A 68 6.38 -22.16 -7.69
CA GLU A 68 5.35 -21.13 -7.45
C GLU A 68 6.02 -19.79 -7.22
N VAL A 69 5.43 -18.71 -7.74
CA VAL A 69 6.00 -17.36 -7.70
C VAL A 69 4.90 -16.32 -7.80
N THR A 70 5.15 -15.12 -7.30
CA THR A 70 4.28 -13.98 -7.54
C THR A 70 4.34 -13.54 -8.99
N VAL A 71 3.19 -13.35 -9.60
CA VAL A 71 3.03 -12.99 -11.00
C VAL A 71 2.32 -11.65 -11.10
N LEU A 72 2.93 -10.73 -11.85
CA LEU A 72 2.32 -9.48 -12.29
C LEU A 72 1.95 -9.60 -13.75
N ILE A 73 0.70 -9.28 -14.08
CA ILE A 73 0.19 -9.33 -15.44
C ILE A 73 -0.41 -7.97 -15.77
N SER A 74 -0.15 -7.50 -16.99
CA SER A 74 -0.80 -6.32 -17.54
C SER A 74 -1.34 -6.63 -18.93
N LYS A 75 -2.59 -6.28 -19.19
CA LYS A 75 -3.30 -6.52 -20.43
C LYS A 75 -3.95 -5.22 -20.90
N ALA A 76 -3.49 -4.70 -22.04
CA ALA A 76 -4.20 -3.65 -22.75
C ALA A 76 -5.22 -4.27 -23.72
N GLU A 77 -6.28 -3.53 -24.02
CA GLU A 77 -7.31 -3.96 -24.97
C GLU A 77 -6.69 -4.36 -26.32
N GLY A 78 -7.08 -5.52 -26.84
CA GLY A 78 -6.60 -6.04 -28.11
C GLY A 78 -5.12 -6.43 -28.16
N LYS A 79 -4.43 -6.53 -27.01
CA LYS A 79 -3.01 -6.91 -26.95
C LYS A 79 -2.81 -8.15 -26.09
N THR A 80 -1.78 -8.91 -26.44
CA THR A 80 -1.30 -10.04 -25.62
C THR A 80 -0.83 -9.55 -24.26
N PRO A 81 -1.22 -10.22 -23.16
CA PRO A 81 -0.78 -9.87 -21.83
C PRO A 81 0.74 -9.90 -21.68
N THR A 82 1.29 -8.96 -20.94
CA THR A 82 2.69 -8.97 -20.49
C THR A 82 2.77 -9.51 -19.06
N THR A 83 3.81 -10.28 -18.78
CA THR A 83 3.98 -10.95 -17.49
C THR A 83 5.36 -10.69 -16.94
N ASN A 84 5.43 -10.29 -15.66
CA ASN A 84 6.64 -10.27 -14.85
C ASN A 84 6.43 -11.15 -13.62
N THR A 85 7.47 -11.84 -13.18
CA THR A 85 7.48 -12.51 -11.88
C THR A 85 8.35 -11.76 -10.91
N LEU A 86 8.03 -11.82 -9.63
CA LEU A 86 8.69 -10.99 -8.65
C LEU A 86 8.76 -11.72 -7.29
N GLU A 87 9.85 -11.45 -6.57
CA GLU A 87 9.98 -11.68 -5.15
C GLU A 87 9.98 -10.34 -4.42
N ARG A 88 9.45 -10.32 -3.19
CA ARG A 88 9.43 -9.13 -2.34
C ARG A 88 9.74 -9.51 -0.91
N TYR A 89 10.59 -8.72 -0.29
CA TYR A 89 11.00 -8.86 1.10
C TYR A 89 10.73 -7.53 1.81
N LEU A 90 10.13 -7.59 3.00
CA LEU A 90 9.80 -6.43 3.81
C LEU A 90 10.32 -6.65 5.23
N ASN A 91 11.02 -5.68 5.78
CA ASN A 91 11.46 -5.66 7.16
C ASN A 91 10.90 -4.44 7.89
N ASN A 92 10.10 -4.69 8.92
CA ASN A 92 9.52 -3.69 9.82
C ASN A 92 10.21 -3.69 11.20
N ASP A 93 11.19 -4.59 11.43
CA ASP A 93 11.84 -4.79 12.72
C ASP A 93 13.01 -3.82 12.92
N TYR A 94 12.68 -2.55 13.05
CA TYR A 94 13.61 -1.48 13.41
C TYR A 94 13.15 -0.82 14.71
N THR A 95 14.03 -0.83 15.73
CA THR A 95 13.82 -0.18 17.01
C THR A 95 14.93 0.84 17.22
N ASP A 96 14.60 2.01 17.78
CA ASP A 96 15.54 3.09 18.07
C ASP A 96 16.40 3.50 16.84
N SER A 97 15.80 3.46 15.67
CA SER A 97 16.41 3.69 14.37
C SER A 97 15.69 4.82 13.63
N PRO A 98 16.38 5.62 12.81
CA PRO A 98 15.71 6.55 11.89
C PRO A 98 15.00 5.82 10.71
N ILE A 99 15.19 4.52 10.57
CA ILE A 99 14.56 3.66 9.56
C ILE A 99 13.29 3.07 10.14
N LYS A 100 12.19 3.25 9.43
CA LYS A 100 10.88 2.68 9.75
C LYS A 100 10.73 1.28 9.18
N ALA A 101 11.08 1.12 7.90
CA ALA A 101 11.01 -0.15 7.18
C ALA A 101 12.00 -0.19 6.02
N MET A 102 12.35 -1.39 5.57
CA MET A 102 13.04 -1.62 4.30
C MET A 102 12.28 -2.64 3.46
N ASP A 103 12.22 -2.39 2.16
CA ASP A 103 11.49 -3.19 1.18
C ASP A 103 12.44 -3.52 0.01
N LEU A 104 12.52 -4.78 -0.38
CA LEU A 104 13.33 -5.24 -1.50
C LEU A 104 12.45 -6.01 -2.48
N ALA A 105 12.23 -5.46 -3.67
CA ALA A 105 11.59 -6.14 -4.77
C ALA A 105 12.63 -6.62 -5.78
N ILE A 106 12.51 -7.88 -6.23
CA ILE A 106 13.41 -8.49 -7.23
C ILE A 106 12.56 -9.08 -8.34
N PHE A 107 12.71 -8.56 -9.54
CA PHE A 107 12.02 -9.08 -10.72
C PHE A 107 12.79 -10.29 -11.29
N ARG A 108 12.09 -11.41 -11.51
CA ARG A 108 12.66 -12.69 -11.91
C ARG A 108 12.31 -13.11 -13.33
N SER A 109 11.53 -12.32 -14.04
CA SER A 109 11.22 -12.56 -15.46
C SER A 109 10.68 -11.30 -16.15
N GLY A 110 10.42 -11.42 -17.45
CA GLY A 110 9.82 -10.37 -18.27
C GLY A 110 10.80 -9.23 -18.58
N LYS A 111 10.26 -8.05 -18.86
CA LYS A 111 11.07 -6.88 -19.24
C LYS A 111 11.94 -6.35 -18.10
N LEU A 112 11.57 -6.65 -16.86
CA LEU A 112 12.27 -6.20 -15.65
C LEU A 112 13.22 -7.26 -15.08
N ASP A 113 13.40 -8.39 -15.78
CA ASP A 113 14.23 -9.50 -15.31
C ASP A 113 15.60 -9.08 -14.79
N GLY A 114 15.93 -9.52 -13.57
CA GLY A 114 17.18 -9.20 -12.87
C GLY A 114 17.24 -7.78 -12.28
N THR A 115 16.17 -6.98 -12.41
CA THR A 115 16.08 -5.68 -11.72
C THR A 115 15.76 -5.91 -10.25
N GLY A 116 16.51 -5.22 -9.37
CA GLY A 116 16.25 -5.18 -7.93
C GLY A 116 16.01 -3.76 -7.46
N MET A 117 15.08 -3.58 -6.56
CA MET A 117 14.75 -2.28 -5.98
C MET A 117 14.75 -2.40 -4.46
N LEU A 118 15.69 -1.74 -3.80
CA LEU A 118 15.78 -1.61 -2.35
C LEU A 118 15.27 -0.23 -1.94
N ILE A 119 14.23 -0.21 -1.15
CA ILE A 119 13.53 0.98 -0.66
C ILE A 119 13.79 1.09 0.84
N THR A 120 14.14 2.29 1.29
CA THR A 120 14.23 2.62 2.72
C THR A 120 13.16 3.64 3.07
N ASP A 121 12.29 3.29 3.99
CA ASP A 121 11.33 4.21 4.61
C ASP A 121 11.84 4.70 5.96
N TYR A 122 11.45 5.90 6.38
CA TYR A 122 11.99 6.58 7.55
C TYR A 122 10.89 6.85 8.58
N GLU A 123 11.26 6.86 9.86
CA GLU A 123 10.36 7.22 10.96
C GLU A 123 9.86 8.68 10.85
N ASP A 124 10.69 9.57 10.31
CA ASP A 124 10.27 10.93 9.97
C ASP A 124 9.45 10.91 8.67
N ASP A 125 8.13 11.01 8.79
CA ASP A 125 7.20 11.00 7.67
C ASP A 125 7.35 12.20 6.72
N ALA A 126 8.03 13.26 7.12
CA ALA A 126 8.38 14.38 6.24
C ALA A 126 9.56 14.02 5.31
N LYS A 127 10.30 12.98 5.65
CA LYS A 127 11.43 12.52 4.84
C LYS A 127 10.94 11.59 3.73
N SER A 128 11.30 11.91 2.49
CA SER A 128 11.05 11.04 1.35
C SER A 128 11.78 9.71 1.46
N GLN A 129 11.17 8.63 0.99
CA GLN A 129 11.82 7.34 0.88
C GLN A 129 13.04 7.42 -0.03
N SER A 130 14.04 6.59 0.21
CA SER A 130 15.21 6.46 -0.66
C SER A 130 15.16 5.16 -1.46
N TYR A 131 15.52 5.24 -2.73
CA TYR A 131 15.47 4.13 -3.67
C TYR A 131 16.86 3.81 -4.21
N MET A 132 17.28 2.55 -4.10
CA MET A 132 18.46 2.01 -4.78
C MET A 132 17.99 0.94 -5.77
N ILE A 133 18.23 1.17 -7.07
CA ILE A 133 17.78 0.26 -8.12
C ILE A 133 18.98 -0.34 -8.84
N TRP A 134 19.09 -1.65 -8.83
CA TRP A 134 20.00 -2.42 -9.64
C TRP A 134 19.46 -2.55 -11.05
N LEU A 135 20.20 -2.06 -12.03
CA LEU A 135 19.87 -2.13 -13.45
C LEU A 135 20.80 -3.15 -14.13
N PRO A 136 20.35 -4.36 -14.41
CA PRO A 136 21.20 -5.43 -14.92
C PRO A 136 21.82 -5.11 -16.29
N ALA A 137 21.11 -4.40 -17.16
CA ALA A 137 21.61 -3.98 -18.47
C ALA A 137 22.82 -3.03 -18.35
N LEU A 138 22.87 -2.23 -17.30
CA LEU A 138 23.96 -1.27 -17.04
C LEU A 138 25.00 -1.83 -16.06
N ARG A 139 24.71 -2.96 -15.39
CA ARG A 139 25.50 -3.53 -14.28
C ARG A 139 25.84 -2.49 -13.22
N LYS A 140 24.88 -1.62 -12.91
CA LYS A 140 25.06 -0.49 -11.98
C LYS A 140 23.87 -0.34 -11.07
N ILE A 141 24.14 0.13 -9.85
CA ILE A 141 23.11 0.63 -8.95
C ILE A 141 22.94 2.11 -9.22
N ARG A 142 21.68 2.53 -9.33
CA ARG A 142 21.28 3.92 -9.36
C ARG A 142 20.52 4.25 -8.09
N ARG A 143 20.83 5.42 -7.52
CA ARG A 143 20.01 6.01 -6.47
C ARG A 143 19.05 6.99 -7.11
N PHE A 144 17.77 6.84 -6.77
CA PHE A 144 16.71 7.69 -7.27
C PHE A 144 16.07 8.42 -6.12
N ALA A 145 15.52 9.59 -6.39
CA ALA A 145 14.53 10.20 -5.56
C ALA A 145 13.28 9.31 -5.51
N GLN A 146 12.45 9.50 -4.50
CA GLN A 146 11.14 8.84 -4.44
C GLN A 146 10.37 9.06 -5.74
N PRO A 147 9.84 8.00 -6.37
CA PRO A 147 8.97 8.14 -7.54
C PRO A 147 7.72 8.97 -7.20
N ALA A 148 7.08 9.54 -8.21
CA ALA A 148 5.77 10.14 -8.02
C ALA A 148 4.76 9.05 -7.61
N GLN A 149 3.80 9.40 -6.76
CA GLN A 149 2.84 8.42 -6.26
C GLN A 149 1.94 7.85 -7.37
N ASP A 150 1.79 8.55 -8.49
CA ASP A 150 1.03 8.16 -9.68
C ASP A 150 1.87 7.44 -10.75
N ASP A 151 3.18 7.31 -10.54
CA ASP A 151 4.02 6.49 -11.42
C ASP A 151 3.60 5.01 -11.36
N ALA A 152 3.63 4.34 -12.52
CA ALA A 152 3.27 2.92 -12.64
C ALA A 152 4.26 2.02 -11.89
N TRP A 153 3.75 1.07 -11.11
CA TRP A 153 4.54 0.11 -10.37
C TRP A 153 4.63 -1.23 -11.11
N GLY A 154 5.84 -1.76 -11.28
CA GLY A 154 6.07 -3.11 -11.82
C GLY A 154 5.59 -3.35 -13.24
N GLY A 155 5.30 -2.30 -14.03
CA GLY A 155 4.76 -2.40 -15.37
C GLY A 155 3.26 -2.70 -15.42
N THR A 156 2.55 -2.41 -14.35
CA THR A 156 1.10 -2.54 -14.20
C THR A 156 0.43 -1.18 -14.12
N ASP A 157 -0.91 -1.14 -14.03
CA ASP A 157 -1.68 0.07 -13.72
C ASP A 157 -1.72 0.39 -12.23
N PHE A 158 -1.18 -0.49 -11.38
CA PHE A 158 -0.97 -0.13 -9.99
C PHE A 158 0.10 0.96 -9.90
N THR A 159 -0.14 1.96 -9.06
CA THR A 159 0.82 3.04 -8.87
C THR A 159 1.67 2.80 -7.63
N PHE A 160 2.79 3.52 -7.50
CA PHE A 160 3.55 3.52 -6.25
C PHE A 160 2.69 3.95 -5.06
N GLY A 161 1.77 4.90 -5.25
CA GLY A 161 0.81 5.29 -4.23
C GLY A 161 -0.15 4.17 -3.83
N ASP A 162 -0.51 3.28 -4.74
CA ASP A 162 -1.37 2.14 -4.42
C ASP A 162 -0.63 1.05 -3.61
N VAL A 163 0.68 0.90 -3.82
CA VAL A 163 1.46 -0.22 -3.26
C VAL A 163 2.26 0.17 -2.01
N VAL A 164 2.94 1.33 -1.99
CA VAL A 164 3.91 1.66 -0.94
C VAL A 164 3.94 3.12 -0.48
N LEU A 165 3.50 4.08 -1.29
CA LEU A 165 3.79 5.49 -1.00
C LEU A 165 2.66 6.27 -0.34
N ARG A 166 1.39 5.86 -0.53
CA ARG A 166 0.26 6.63 -0.01
C ARG A 166 0.21 6.55 1.50
N LYS A 167 0.24 7.71 2.16
CA LYS A 167 0.11 7.83 3.61
C LYS A 167 -1.27 8.42 3.96
N PRO A 168 -1.87 8.08 5.11
CA PRO A 168 -3.19 8.62 5.52
C PRO A 168 -3.27 10.14 5.44
N PHE A 169 -2.26 10.85 5.87
CA PHE A 169 -2.25 12.32 5.86
C PHE A 169 -2.20 12.96 4.46
N ASN A 170 -1.96 12.19 3.40
CA ASN A 170 -2.02 12.70 2.02
C ASN A 170 -3.47 12.98 1.56
N GLU A 171 -4.45 12.52 2.30
CA GLU A 171 -5.86 12.62 1.99
C GLU A 171 -6.65 13.14 3.21
N THR A 172 -7.89 13.57 3.00
CA THR A 172 -8.89 13.75 4.05
C THR A 172 -9.90 12.61 3.96
N HIS A 173 -10.40 12.14 5.10
CA HIS A 173 -11.22 10.93 5.16
C HIS A 173 -12.61 11.22 5.71
N GLU A 174 -13.63 10.59 5.10
CA GLU A 174 -15.04 10.69 5.48
C GLU A 174 -15.64 9.29 5.51
N LEU A 175 -16.24 8.90 6.63
CA LEU A 175 -16.99 7.66 6.74
C LEU A 175 -18.39 7.86 6.19
N LEU A 176 -18.71 7.27 5.04
CA LEU A 176 -20.01 7.33 4.40
C LEU A 176 -21.05 6.38 5.05
N GLY A 177 -20.59 5.42 5.85
CA GLY A 177 -21.43 4.45 6.55
C GLY A 177 -20.88 3.04 6.52
N LYS A 178 -21.72 2.09 6.91
CA LYS A 178 -21.46 0.64 6.81
C LYS A 178 -22.46 0.02 5.85
N GLU A 179 -22.01 -0.99 5.12
CA GLU A 179 -22.89 -1.77 4.25
C GLU A 179 -22.40 -3.22 4.14
N THR A 180 -23.24 -4.10 3.58
CA THR A 180 -22.80 -5.45 3.22
C THR A 180 -22.15 -5.42 1.85
N PHE A 181 -20.95 -5.97 1.71
CA PHE A 181 -20.30 -6.13 0.41
C PHE A 181 -21.00 -7.25 -0.37
N ASN A 182 -21.80 -6.88 -1.38
CA ASN A 182 -22.67 -7.83 -2.11
C ASN A 182 -22.11 -8.30 -3.46
N ASP A 183 -20.88 -7.89 -3.80
CA ASP A 183 -20.27 -8.16 -5.10
C ASP A 183 -19.13 -9.19 -5.00
N CYS A 184 -18.65 -9.62 -6.15
CA CYS A 184 -17.40 -10.37 -6.27
C CYS A 184 -16.31 -9.46 -6.81
N LEU A 185 -15.04 -9.79 -6.50
CA LEU A 185 -13.88 -9.06 -7.00
C LEU A 185 -13.64 -9.41 -8.47
N GLY A 186 -13.12 -8.46 -9.22
CA GLY A 186 -12.90 -8.58 -10.65
C GLY A 186 -11.89 -9.64 -11.05
N ALA A 187 -12.01 -10.11 -12.28
CA ALA A 187 -11.12 -11.10 -12.89
C ALA A 187 -10.79 -10.74 -14.34
N ILE A 188 -9.56 -11.07 -14.77
CA ILE A 188 -9.18 -10.96 -16.18
C ILE A 188 -9.73 -12.19 -16.94
N ASP A 189 -10.41 -11.93 -18.03
CA ASP A 189 -10.72 -12.96 -19.02
C ASP A 189 -9.61 -13.03 -20.06
N ILE A 190 -8.77 -14.06 -19.96
CA ILE A 190 -7.65 -14.27 -20.88
C ILE A 190 -8.05 -15.39 -21.85
N PRO A 191 -8.10 -15.11 -23.16
CA PRO A 191 -8.37 -16.14 -24.17
C PRO A 191 -7.39 -17.32 -24.08
N ASP A 192 -7.86 -18.54 -24.39
CA ASP A 192 -7.06 -19.76 -24.24
C ASP A 192 -5.76 -19.74 -25.06
N ASN A 193 -5.77 -19.14 -26.24
CA ASN A 193 -4.59 -18.99 -27.08
C ASN A 193 -3.55 -17.98 -26.57
N GLU A 194 -3.93 -17.15 -25.59
CA GLU A 194 -3.04 -16.20 -24.92
C GLU A 194 -2.56 -16.70 -23.54
N ARG A 195 -3.11 -17.85 -23.07
CA ARG A 195 -2.74 -18.41 -21.78
C ARG A 195 -1.33 -19.02 -21.83
N ASN A 196 -0.58 -18.76 -20.78
CA ASN A 196 0.74 -19.33 -20.56
C ASN A 196 0.80 -20.02 -19.19
N ARG A 197 1.98 -20.53 -18.79
CA ARG A 197 2.16 -21.22 -17.50
C ARG A 197 1.70 -20.39 -16.29
N TRP A 198 1.76 -19.08 -16.37
CA TRP A 198 1.40 -18.16 -15.29
C TRP A 198 -0.10 -17.84 -15.28
N THR A 199 -0.70 -17.69 -16.45
CA THR A 199 -2.10 -17.30 -16.58
C THR A 199 -3.08 -18.45 -16.39
N LYS A 200 -2.62 -19.70 -16.52
CA LYS A 200 -3.46 -20.89 -16.28
C LYS A 200 -4.01 -20.99 -14.86
N THR A 201 -3.29 -20.44 -13.90
CA THR A 201 -3.62 -20.49 -12.47
C THR A 201 -4.29 -19.23 -11.96
N LEU A 202 -4.59 -18.27 -12.84
CA LEU A 202 -5.33 -17.08 -12.43
C LEU A 202 -6.69 -17.47 -11.87
N PRO A 203 -7.05 -16.96 -10.68
CA PRO A 203 -8.36 -17.23 -10.12
C PRO A 203 -9.44 -16.65 -11.04
N ALA A 204 -10.58 -17.33 -11.08
CA ALA A 204 -11.82 -16.69 -11.48
C ALA A 204 -12.13 -15.52 -10.51
N ALA A 205 -13.20 -14.76 -10.75
CA ALA A 205 -13.65 -13.74 -9.81
C ALA A 205 -13.73 -14.31 -8.38
N SER A 206 -13.17 -13.58 -7.40
CA SER A 206 -13.26 -13.99 -5.99
C SER A 206 -14.51 -13.43 -5.36
N CYS A 207 -15.31 -14.30 -4.76
CA CYS A 207 -16.48 -13.91 -3.97
C CYS A 207 -16.25 -14.05 -2.46
N ASN A 208 -14.98 -14.20 -2.00
CA ASN A 208 -14.64 -14.33 -0.58
C ASN A 208 -15.15 -13.17 0.30
N PRO A 209 -15.14 -11.90 -0.15
CA PRO A 209 -15.66 -10.80 0.66
C PRO A 209 -17.19 -10.67 0.62
N LYS A 210 -17.89 -11.39 -0.26
CA LYS A 210 -19.34 -11.29 -0.40
C LYS A 210 -20.06 -11.68 0.90
N GLY A 211 -20.99 -10.84 1.34
CA GLY A 211 -21.75 -11.00 2.58
C GLY A 211 -21.06 -10.44 3.82
N LYS A 212 -19.82 -9.92 3.71
CA LYS A 212 -19.12 -9.29 4.83
C LYS A 212 -19.59 -7.85 5.03
N GLU A 213 -19.63 -7.41 6.29
CA GLU A 213 -19.87 -6.01 6.63
C GLU A 213 -18.60 -5.19 6.35
N VAL A 214 -18.77 -4.05 5.68
CA VAL A 214 -17.69 -3.15 5.31
C VAL A 214 -17.99 -1.71 5.69
N TYR A 215 -16.95 -0.97 6.06
CA TYR A 215 -16.97 0.48 6.05
C TYR A 215 -16.88 0.98 4.61
N LYS A 216 -17.68 1.97 4.27
CA LYS A 216 -17.57 2.72 3.02
C LYS A 216 -16.86 4.03 3.32
N LEU A 217 -15.57 4.10 2.97
CA LEU A 217 -14.67 5.19 3.32
C LEU A 217 -14.35 6.02 2.08
N LYS A 218 -14.65 7.33 2.12
CA LYS A 218 -14.25 8.27 1.09
C LYS A 218 -12.96 8.96 1.52
N SER A 219 -11.98 8.97 0.62
CA SER A 219 -10.71 9.67 0.81
C SER A 219 -10.50 10.67 -0.31
N THR A 220 -10.34 11.94 0.02
CA THR A 220 -10.15 13.05 -0.92
C THR A 220 -8.69 13.48 -0.89
N THR A 221 -8.03 13.54 -2.03
CA THR A 221 -6.62 13.91 -2.13
C THR A 221 -6.37 15.35 -1.69
N LYS A 222 -5.20 15.58 -1.08
CA LYS A 222 -4.67 16.92 -0.77
C LYS A 222 -3.68 17.42 -1.82
N PHE A 223 -3.37 16.60 -2.83
CA PHE A 223 -2.46 17.00 -3.90
C PHE A 223 -3.19 17.81 -4.98
N ASP A 224 -2.61 18.91 -5.39
CA ASP A 224 -3.09 19.67 -6.53
C ASP A 224 -2.88 18.92 -7.85
N ASN A 225 -3.82 19.04 -8.79
CA ASN A 225 -3.75 18.44 -10.13
C ASN A 225 -3.50 16.91 -10.10
N TRP A 226 -4.05 16.25 -9.09
CA TRP A 226 -3.90 14.80 -8.92
C TRP A 226 -4.73 14.04 -9.95
N TRP A 227 -4.37 12.78 -10.22
CA TRP A 227 -5.02 11.95 -11.23
C TRP A 227 -6.44 11.49 -10.85
N TYR A 228 -6.82 11.57 -9.54
CA TYR A 228 -8.19 11.43 -9.05
C TYR A 228 -8.53 12.58 -8.10
N ASP A 229 -9.82 12.84 -7.90
CA ASP A 229 -10.30 13.82 -6.93
C ASP A 229 -10.53 13.16 -5.58
N TYR A 230 -11.20 12.02 -5.60
CA TYR A 230 -11.42 11.19 -4.41
C TYR A 230 -11.51 9.71 -4.80
N ARG A 231 -11.37 8.87 -3.79
CA ARG A 231 -11.60 7.43 -3.90
C ARG A 231 -12.58 6.95 -2.82
N ILE A 232 -13.30 5.86 -3.11
CA ILE A 232 -14.18 5.19 -2.16
C ILE A 232 -13.64 3.78 -1.95
N SER A 233 -13.31 3.44 -0.70
CA SER A 233 -12.81 2.12 -0.33
C SER A 233 -13.84 1.37 0.49
N TYR A 234 -13.99 0.07 0.20
CA TYR A 234 -14.80 -0.88 0.94
C TYR A 234 -13.88 -1.69 1.84
N VAL A 235 -13.93 -1.40 3.13
CA VAL A 235 -12.98 -1.89 4.14
C VAL A 235 -13.69 -2.82 5.11
N ASP A 236 -13.21 -4.04 5.27
CA ASP A 236 -13.76 -5.02 6.22
C ASP A 236 -13.79 -4.46 7.64
N THR A 237 -14.93 -4.58 8.33
CA THR A 237 -15.11 -3.99 9.66
C THR A 237 -14.31 -4.67 10.77
N LYS A 238 -13.73 -5.84 10.50
CA LYS A 238 -12.96 -6.62 11.48
C LYS A 238 -11.47 -6.66 11.14
N SER A 239 -11.14 -6.99 9.90
CA SER A 239 -9.76 -7.16 9.48
C SER A 239 -9.13 -5.89 8.91
N PHE A 240 -9.92 -4.88 8.60
CA PHE A 240 -9.51 -3.65 7.92
C PHE A 240 -8.86 -3.90 6.54
N ALA A 241 -9.09 -5.07 5.96
CA ALA A 241 -8.75 -5.36 4.57
C ALA A 241 -9.60 -4.50 3.63
N ASP A 242 -8.97 -3.77 2.73
CA ASP A 242 -9.67 -3.00 1.71
C ASP A 242 -9.92 -3.88 0.47
N TYR A 243 -11.17 -4.31 0.28
CA TYR A 243 -11.56 -5.23 -0.79
C TYR A 243 -11.66 -4.58 -2.15
N ARG A 244 -12.25 -3.37 -2.20
CA ARG A 244 -12.42 -2.60 -3.45
C ARG A 244 -12.15 -1.14 -3.21
N THR A 245 -11.43 -0.52 -4.13
CA THR A 245 -11.26 0.94 -4.17
C THR A 245 -11.69 1.47 -5.53
N LEU A 246 -12.60 2.42 -5.51
CA LEU A 246 -13.15 3.11 -6.68
C LEU A 246 -12.56 4.52 -6.75
N TYR A 247 -11.92 4.87 -7.85
CA TYR A 247 -11.29 6.18 -8.05
C TYR A 247 -12.14 7.06 -8.96
N TYR A 248 -12.35 8.29 -8.57
CA TYR A 248 -13.21 9.25 -9.27
C TYR A 248 -12.43 10.49 -9.68
N LYS A 249 -12.67 10.96 -10.91
CA LYS A 249 -12.18 12.23 -11.44
C LYS A 249 -13.33 12.93 -12.14
N ASP A 250 -13.54 14.23 -11.86
CA ASP A 250 -14.63 15.03 -12.43
C ASP A 250 -16.01 14.34 -12.30
N GLY A 251 -16.24 13.68 -11.16
CA GLY A 251 -17.45 12.91 -10.87
C GLY A 251 -17.59 11.58 -11.61
N GLN A 252 -16.64 11.19 -12.44
CA GLN A 252 -16.64 9.93 -13.20
C GLN A 252 -15.78 8.88 -12.51
N LEU A 253 -16.26 7.63 -12.50
CA LEU A 253 -15.46 6.47 -12.10
C LEU A 253 -14.43 6.19 -13.19
N ILE A 254 -13.13 6.27 -12.84
CA ILE A 254 -12.03 6.14 -13.80
C ILE A 254 -11.18 4.90 -13.60
N LYS A 255 -11.13 4.34 -12.38
CA LYS A 255 -10.29 3.17 -12.06
C LYS A 255 -10.90 2.38 -10.92
N ILE A 256 -10.77 1.07 -10.97
CA ILE A 256 -11.15 0.15 -9.91
C ILE A 256 -9.91 -0.67 -9.52
N ILE A 257 -9.66 -0.82 -8.23
CA ILE A 257 -8.68 -1.79 -7.69
C ILE A 257 -9.42 -2.70 -6.71
N ASP A 258 -9.37 -3.99 -6.99
CA ASP A 258 -9.87 -5.05 -6.12
C ASP A 258 -8.71 -5.80 -5.49
N ARG A 259 -8.84 -6.15 -4.20
CA ARG A 259 -7.84 -6.91 -3.44
C ARG A 259 -8.50 -8.09 -2.74
N ASP A 260 -8.02 -9.29 -3.01
CA ASP A 260 -8.36 -10.47 -2.21
C ASP A 260 -7.29 -10.71 -1.16
N TRP A 261 -7.72 -10.99 0.05
CA TRP A 261 -6.87 -11.13 1.21
C TRP A 261 -6.95 -12.55 1.76
N GLY A 262 -5.81 -13.10 2.16
CA GLY A 262 -5.70 -14.37 2.85
C GLY A 262 -5.19 -14.19 4.27
N LEU A 263 -5.77 -14.95 5.21
CA LEU A 263 -5.23 -15.03 6.55
C LEU A 263 -3.93 -15.83 6.52
N VAL A 264 -2.92 -15.32 7.18
CA VAL A 264 -1.69 -16.06 7.44
C VAL A 264 -1.87 -16.82 8.74
N ASN A 265 -1.84 -18.14 8.67
CA ASN A 265 -1.91 -18.99 9.84
C ASN A 265 -0.59 -18.90 10.62
N THR A 266 -0.58 -18.25 11.77
CA THR A 266 0.63 -17.84 12.48
C THR A 266 0.44 -17.84 13.99
N GLU A 267 1.53 -17.54 14.72
CA GLU A 267 1.51 -17.23 16.14
C GLU A 267 0.65 -16.00 16.49
N LYS A 268 0.28 -15.21 15.49
CA LYS A 268 -0.67 -14.08 15.60
C LYS A 268 -2.10 -14.49 15.30
N GLU A 269 -2.39 -15.78 15.34
CA GLU A 269 -3.72 -16.33 15.33
C GLU A 269 -4.56 -15.63 16.41
N GLY A 270 -5.56 -14.87 15.98
CA GLY A 270 -6.35 -13.99 16.86
C GLY A 270 -6.29 -12.50 16.48
N ASP A 271 -5.26 -12.02 15.79
CA ASP A 271 -5.30 -10.70 15.19
C ASP A 271 -5.85 -10.80 13.75
N PRO A 272 -7.09 -10.32 13.51
CA PRO A 272 -7.69 -10.42 12.18
C PRO A 272 -6.98 -9.57 11.11
N ARG A 273 -6.04 -8.70 11.51
CA ARG A 273 -5.22 -7.88 10.61
C ARG A 273 -3.97 -8.61 10.10
N ALA A 274 -3.69 -9.82 10.61
CA ALA A 274 -2.57 -10.65 10.16
C ALA A 274 -2.88 -11.31 8.81
N LEU A 275 -2.87 -10.50 7.76
CA LEU A 275 -3.29 -10.86 6.41
C LEU A 275 -2.11 -10.79 5.44
N PHE A 276 -2.26 -11.46 4.28
CA PHE A 276 -1.39 -11.28 3.13
C PHE A 276 -2.21 -10.94 1.89
N TRP A 277 -1.57 -10.30 0.90
CA TRP A 277 -2.15 -10.08 -0.42
C TRP A 277 -2.23 -11.38 -1.19
N LYS A 278 -3.44 -11.88 -1.43
CA LYS A 278 -3.66 -13.09 -2.20
C LYS A 278 -3.65 -12.79 -3.69
N TYR A 279 -4.42 -11.80 -4.11
CA TYR A 279 -4.28 -11.18 -5.42
C TYR A 279 -4.85 -9.76 -5.45
N TRP A 280 -4.40 -9.02 -6.44
CA TRP A 280 -4.96 -7.74 -6.82
C TRP A 280 -5.45 -7.80 -8.25
N TYR A 281 -6.54 -7.12 -8.52
CA TYR A 281 -7.04 -6.82 -9.85
C TYR A 281 -7.21 -5.32 -9.97
N GLY A 282 -6.78 -4.72 -11.10
CA GLY A 282 -6.98 -3.32 -11.42
C GLY A 282 -7.48 -3.15 -12.84
N ILE A 283 -8.38 -2.19 -13.05
CA ILE A 283 -8.80 -1.76 -14.38
C ILE A 283 -8.86 -0.24 -14.45
N ASP A 284 -8.22 0.33 -15.46
CA ASP A 284 -8.39 1.73 -15.85
C ASP A 284 -9.51 1.81 -16.90
N LEU A 285 -10.65 2.36 -16.49
CA LEU A 285 -11.86 2.43 -17.34
C LEU A 285 -11.72 3.40 -18.51
N ARG A 286 -10.72 4.29 -18.49
CA ARG A 286 -10.45 5.24 -19.57
C ARG A 286 -9.73 4.58 -20.73
N THR A 287 -8.89 3.59 -20.44
CA THR A 287 -8.02 2.91 -21.42
C THR A 287 -8.40 1.44 -21.64
N GLY A 288 -9.24 0.87 -20.79
CA GLY A 288 -9.53 -0.56 -20.76
C GLY A 288 -8.34 -1.43 -20.38
N GLN A 289 -7.27 -0.85 -19.82
CA GLN A 289 -6.12 -1.61 -19.35
C GLN A 289 -6.43 -2.32 -18.04
N GLU A 290 -6.11 -3.60 -17.98
CA GLU A 290 -6.25 -4.45 -16.81
C GLU A 290 -4.89 -4.90 -16.28
N SER A 291 -4.79 -5.05 -14.96
CA SER A 291 -3.58 -5.52 -14.29
C SER A 291 -3.89 -6.48 -13.15
N TRP A 292 -3.00 -7.43 -12.94
CA TRP A 292 -3.09 -8.42 -11.88
C TRP A 292 -1.77 -8.58 -11.15
N ALA A 293 -1.87 -8.77 -9.84
CA ALA A 293 -0.81 -9.33 -9.02
C ALA A 293 -1.38 -10.59 -8.34
N VAL A 294 -0.80 -11.77 -8.61
CA VAL A 294 -1.24 -13.05 -8.05
C VAL A 294 -0.15 -13.59 -7.15
N ILE A 295 -0.50 -13.84 -5.89
CA ILE A 295 0.43 -14.23 -4.83
C ILE A 295 -0.04 -15.55 -4.26
N PRO A 296 0.51 -16.70 -4.69
CA PRO A 296 0.16 -18.02 -4.14
C PRO A 296 0.48 -18.08 -2.64
N ARG A 297 -0.39 -18.71 -1.83
CA ARG A 297 -0.16 -18.83 -0.37
C ARG A 297 1.19 -19.48 -0.05
N LYS A 298 1.64 -20.42 -0.86
CA LYS A 298 2.87 -21.18 -0.66
C LYS A 298 4.13 -20.29 -0.64
N VAL A 299 4.12 -19.19 -1.41
CA VAL A 299 5.27 -18.27 -1.53
C VAL A 299 5.33 -17.21 -0.41
N VAL A 300 4.38 -17.25 0.54
CA VAL A 300 4.29 -16.25 1.61
C VAL A 300 4.98 -16.77 2.87
N GLU A 301 6.00 -16.04 3.31
CA GLU A 301 6.72 -16.25 4.57
C GLU A 301 6.56 -15.01 5.48
N TYR A 302 6.71 -15.20 6.78
CA TYR A 302 6.59 -14.13 7.77
C TYR A 302 7.51 -14.41 8.96
N ASP A 303 7.88 -13.32 9.65
CA ASP A 303 8.77 -13.32 10.81
C ASP A 303 10.06 -14.14 10.58
N THR A 304 10.63 -14.04 9.37
CA THR A 304 11.89 -14.68 8.98
C THR A 304 13.08 -13.84 9.45
N ASP A 305 14.16 -14.49 9.87
CA ASP A 305 15.39 -13.82 10.29
C ASP A 305 16.24 -13.42 9.07
N GLN A 306 15.93 -12.29 8.47
CA GLN A 306 16.80 -11.67 7.46
C GLN A 306 17.86 -10.82 8.17
N SER A 307 19.12 -11.19 8.05
CA SER A 307 20.20 -10.42 8.65
C SER A 307 20.29 -8.99 8.10
N ASN A 308 20.84 -8.06 8.86
CA ASN A 308 21.05 -6.68 8.41
C ASN A 308 21.89 -6.61 7.13
N ALA A 309 22.76 -7.59 6.87
CA ALA A 309 23.57 -7.69 5.65
C ALA A 309 22.72 -7.95 4.39
N PHE A 310 21.49 -8.46 4.54
CA PHE A 310 20.56 -8.67 3.44
C PHE A 310 20.04 -7.33 2.87
N TRP A 311 19.85 -6.34 3.72
CA TRP A 311 19.25 -5.04 3.37
C TRP A 311 20.28 -4.03 2.88
N THR A 312 21.16 -4.45 1.96
CA THR A 312 22.30 -3.64 1.51
C THR A 312 22.43 -3.60 -0.02
N GLU A 313 23.18 -2.61 -0.49
CA GLU A 313 23.62 -2.51 -1.89
C GLU A 313 24.32 -3.80 -2.37
N GLN A 314 25.02 -4.51 -1.46
CA GLN A 314 25.70 -5.75 -1.82
C GLN A 314 24.71 -6.86 -2.23
N THR A 315 23.54 -6.92 -1.62
CA THR A 315 22.46 -7.84 -2.00
C THR A 315 21.96 -7.55 -3.41
N LEU A 316 21.74 -6.26 -3.72
CA LEU A 316 21.35 -5.86 -5.07
C LEU A 316 22.38 -6.31 -6.13
N ARG A 317 23.68 -6.20 -5.83
CA ARG A 317 24.75 -6.61 -6.77
C ARG A 317 24.83 -8.12 -6.99
N LYS A 318 24.28 -8.92 -6.08
CA LYS A 318 24.25 -10.38 -6.17
C LYS A 318 23.04 -10.91 -6.94
N ILE A 319 22.08 -10.05 -7.31
CA ILE A 319 20.92 -10.45 -8.11
C ILE A 319 21.42 -10.95 -9.47
N LYS A 320 21.10 -12.21 -9.76
CA LYS A 320 21.35 -12.85 -11.05
C LYS A 320 20.10 -12.77 -11.91
N ARG A 321 20.32 -12.73 -13.22
CA ARG A 321 19.25 -12.96 -14.21
C ARG A 321 18.86 -14.41 -14.24
#